data_2875a80d2dc8e0d083da721c5f0d7e5a
#
_entry.id   2875a80d2dc8e0d083da721c5f0d7e5a
#
_cell.length_a   1.000
_cell.length_b   1.000
_cell.length_c   1.000
_cell.angle_alpha   90.00
_cell.angle_beta   90.00
_cell.angle_gamma   90.00
#
_symmetry.space_group_name_H-M   'P 1'
#
loop_
_entity.id
_entity.type
_entity.pdbx_description
1 polymer ?
#
loop_
_entity_poly.entity_id
_entity_poly.type
_entity_poly.pdbx_seq_one_letter_code
_entity_poly.pdbx_strand_id
1 'polypeptide(L)' 'MIGNQNNALNAAFHRRAVEQHFHALKVVCNEMNLMLDLPSWDAQLEDYYDGLRAKRDGIITRLRLAGMFL' A
#
# COMPACT_ATOMS: atom_id res chain seq x y z
N MET A 1 30.70 -14.53 -8.74
CA MET A 1 31.05 -13.14 -8.46
C MET A 1 30.13 -12.51 -7.45
N ILE A 2 30.69 -11.81 -6.52
CA ILE A 2 29.98 -11.23 -5.39
C ILE A 2 28.93 -10.22 -5.85
N GLY A 3 29.27 -9.40 -6.87
CA GLY A 3 28.33 -8.39 -7.37
C GLY A 3 27.04 -8.96 -7.94
N ASN A 4 27.11 -10.09 -8.66
CA ASN A 4 25.90 -10.71 -9.22
C ASN A 4 25.00 -11.29 -8.14
N GLN A 5 25.58 -11.87 -7.08
CA GLN A 5 24.83 -12.40 -5.96
C GLN A 5 24.11 -11.28 -5.20
N ASN A 6 24.80 -10.15 -4.98
CA ASN A 6 24.21 -9.00 -4.30
C ASN A 6 23.06 -8.42 -5.11
N ASN A 7 23.19 -8.34 -6.43
CA ASN A 7 22.12 -7.84 -7.30
C ASN A 7 20.90 -8.75 -7.27
N ALA A 8 21.10 -10.07 -7.28
CA ALA A 8 20.00 -11.03 -7.20
C ALA A 8 19.27 -10.94 -5.86
N LEU A 9 20.00 -10.81 -4.75
CA LEU A 9 19.39 -10.64 -3.43
C LEU A 9 18.63 -9.32 -3.33
N ASN A 10 19.20 -8.23 -3.82
CA ASN A 10 18.55 -6.93 -3.82
C ASN A 10 17.25 -6.95 -4.64
N ALA A 11 17.26 -7.61 -5.79
CA ALA A 11 16.07 -7.75 -6.63
C ALA A 11 14.99 -8.58 -5.91
N ALA A 12 15.37 -9.64 -5.20
CA ALA A 12 14.45 -10.47 -4.44
C ALA A 12 13.82 -9.68 -3.28
N PHE A 13 14.63 -8.93 -2.53
CA PHE A 13 14.13 -8.09 -1.45
C PHE A 13 13.21 -6.98 -1.96
N HIS A 14 13.58 -6.35 -3.07
CA HIS A 14 12.75 -5.33 -3.70
C HIS A 14 11.40 -5.89 -4.12
N ARG A 15 11.37 -7.05 -4.75
CA ARG A 15 10.14 -7.72 -5.17
C ARG A 15 9.24 -8.01 -3.97
N ARG A 16 9.82 -8.54 -2.89
CA ARG A 16 9.06 -8.84 -1.68
C ARG A 16 8.46 -7.58 -1.07
N ALA A 17 9.22 -6.50 -1.01
CA ALA A 17 8.73 -5.22 -0.51
C ALA A 17 7.57 -4.69 -1.35
N VAL A 18 7.68 -4.77 -2.67
CA VAL A 18 6.62 -4.35 -3.60
C VAL A 18 5.36 -5.20 -3.39
N GLU A 19 5.50 -6.51 -3.28
CA GLU A 19 4.37 -7.42 -3.03
C GLU A 19 3.68 -7.08 -1.71
N GLN A 20 4.45 -6.77 -0.66
CA GLN A 20 3.88 -6.37 0.64
C GLN A 20 3.13 -5.06 0.53
N HIS A 21 3.63 -4.10 -0.23
CA HIS A 21 2.93 -2.83 -0.46
C HIS A 21 1.63 -3.04 -1.22
N PHE A 22 1.61 -3.87 -2.25
CA PHE A 22 0.38 -4.21 -2.97
C PHE A 22 -0.64 -4.90 -2.08
N HIS A 23 -0.17 -5.83 -1.23
CA HIS A 23 -1.06 -6.49 -0.28
C HIS A 23 -1.67 -5.48 0.71
N ALA A 24 -0.85 -4.60 1.27
CA ALA A 24 -1.31 -3.56 2.19
C ALA A 24 -2.32 -2.62 1.51
N LEU A 25 -2.05 -2.25 0.27
CA LEU A 25 -2.97 -1.42 -0.52
C LEU A 25 -4.32 -2.10 -0.70
N LYS A 26 -4.31 -3.38 -1.04
CA LYS A 26 -5.54 -4.17 -1.20
C LYS A 26 -6.36 -4.19 0.09
N VAL A 27 -5.72 -4.43 1.23
CA VAL A 27 -6.39 -4.46 2.54
C VAL A 27 -7.03 -3.11 2.85
N VAL A 28 -6.30 -2.02 2.66
CA VAL A 28 -6.81 -0.66 2.92
C VAL A 28 -7.98 -0.33 2.00
N CYS A 29 -7.86 -0.61 0.71
CA CYS A 29 -8.92 -0.35 -0.25
C CYS A 29 -10.17 -1.16 0.04
N ASN A 30 -10.03 -2.42 0.45
CA ASN A 30 -11.17 -3.27 0.85
C ASN A 30 -11.89 -2.67 2.06
N GLU A 31 -11.15 -2.21 3.06
CA GLU A 31 -11.75 -1.54 4.23
C GLU A 31 -12.49 -0.28 3.83
N MET A 32 -11.89 0.55 2.98
CA MET A 32 -12.55 1.76 2.49
C MET A 32 -13.85 1.42 1.76
N ASN A 33 -13.86 0.39 0.92
CA ASN A 33 -15.05 -0.05 0.21
C ASN A 33 -16.14 -0.54 1.16
N LEU A 34 -15.78 -1.28 2.20
CA LEU A 34 -16.73 -1.72 3.22
C LEU A 34 -17.37 -0.54 3.94
N MET A 35 -16.59 0.51 4.22
CA MET A 35 -17.13 1.72 4.83
C MET A 35 -18.10 2.46 3.93
N LEU A 36 -17.87 2.45 2.62
CA LEU A 36 -18.78 3.09 1.65
C LEU A 36 -20.15 2.43 1.60
N ASP A 37 -20.25 1.16 2.02
CA ASP A 37 -21.52 0.44 2.10
C ASP A 37 -22.33 0.79 3.36
N LEU A 38 -21.75 1.50 4.33
CA LEU A 38 -22.46 1.91 5.53
C LEU A 38 -23.47 3.01 5.19
N PRO A 39 -24.67 2.97 5.81
CA PRO A 39 -25.74 3.92 5.47
C PRO A 39 -25.45 5.36 5.93
N SER A 40 -24.61 5.52 6.95
CA SER A 40 -24.24 6.84 7.45
C SER A 40 -22.93 6.75 8.23
N TRP A 41 -22.25 7.89 8.36
CA TRP A 41 -21.02 7.99 9.12
C TRP A 41 -21.16 9.07 10.19
N ASP A 42 -20.66 8.76 11.40
CA ASP A 42 -20.44 9.78 12.42
C ASP A 42 -19.03 10.36 12.28
N ALA A 43 -18.68 11.32 13.15
CA ALA A 43 -17.37 11.97 13.09
C ALA A 43 -16.21 11.00 13.28
N GLN A 44 -16.38 9.96 14.11
CA GLN A 44 -15.35 8.96 14.31
C GLN A 44 -15.09 8.13 13.05
N LEU A 45 -16.15 7.75 12.34
CA LEU A 45 -16.03 7.00 11.09
C LEU A 45 -15.42 7.86 10.00
N GLU A 46 -15.75 9.16 9.94
CA GLU A 46 -15.13 10.09 9.00
C GLU A 46 -13.62 10.18 9.25
N ASP A 47 -13.20 10.34 10.50
CA ASP A 47 -11.79 10.39 10.87
C ASP A 47 -11.08 9.07 10.52
N TYR A 48 -11.72 7.95 10.78
CA TYR A 48 -11.17 6.64 10.44
C TYR A 48 -10.96 6.49 8.93
N TYR A 49 -11.94 6.90 8.13
CA TYR A 49 -11.85 6.85 6.67
C TYR A 49 -10.74 7.78 6.16
N ASP A 50 -10.61 8.97 6.72
CA ASP A 50 -9.53 9.89 6.36
C ASP A 50 -8.16 9.28 6.67
N GLY A 51 -8.04 8.55 7.78
CA GLY A 51 -6.83 7.81 8.13
C GLY A 51 -6.51 6.72 7.12
N LEU A 52 -7.54 5.98 6.66
CA LEU A 52 -7.37 4.96 5.61
C LEU A 52 -6.94 5.59 4.29
N ARG A 53 -7.52 6.73 3.93
CA ARG A 53 -7.15 7.47 2.72
C ARG A 53 -5.69 7.90 2.76
N ALA A 54 -5.25 8.46 3.88
CA ALA A 54 -3.85 8.86 4.06
C ALA A 54 -2.90 7.66 3.95
N LYS A 55 -3.30 6.53 4.54
CA LYS A 55 -2.53 5.29 4.48
C LYS A 55 -2.42 4.77 3.05
N ARG A 56 -3.54 4.77 2.32
CA ARG A 56 -3.56 4.40 0.91
C ARG A 56 -2.61 5.28 0.10
N ASP A 57 -2.68 6.58 0.27
CA ASP A 57 -1.86 7.53 -0.49
C ASP A 57 -0.37 7.34 -0.17
N GLY A 58 -0.04 7.05 1.08
CA GLY A 58 1.33 6.73 1.49
C GLY A 58 1.86 5.47 0.83
N ILE A 59 1.03 4.42 0.73
CA ILE A 59 1.40 3.16 0.07
C ILE A 59 1.62 3.40 -1.43
N ILE A 60 0.72 4.13 -2.08
CA ILE A 60 0.84 4.47 -3.50
C ILE A 60 2.13 5.26 -3.75
N THR A 61 2.47 6.21 -2.87
CA THR A 61 3.72 6.97 -2.98
C THR A 61 4.93 6.05 -2.93
N ARG A 62 4.94 5.08 -2.01
CA ARG A 62 6.03 4.11 -1.91
C ARG A 62 6.15 3.25 -3.17
N LEU A 63 5.01 2.83 -3.72
CA LEU A 63 5.00 2.05 -4.97
C LEU A 63 5.51 2.89 -6.15
N ARG A 64 5.16 4.16 -6.23
CA ARG A 64 5.69 5.07 -7.25
C ARG A 64 7.20 5.23 -7.14
N LEU A 65 7.71 5.39 -5.91
CA LEU A 65 9.16 5.48 -5.69
C LEU A 65 9.87 4.19 -6.07
N ALA A 66 9.18 3.05 -6.00
CA ALA A 66 9.71 1.77 -6.45
C ALA A 66 9.55 1.56 -7.97
N GLY A 67 8.97 2.53 -8.71
CA GLY A 67 8.81 2.46 -10.16
C GLY A 67 7.62 1.65 -10.64
N MET A 68 6.65 1.34 -9.76
CA MET A 68 5.51 0.51 -10.11
C MET A 68 4.38 1.28 -10.79
N PHE A 69 4.32 2.59 -10.58
CA PHE A 69 3.37 3.48 -11.26
C PHE A 69 4.14 4.57 -11.98
N LEU A 70 3.87 4.76 -13.24
CA LEU A 70 4.52 5.78 -14.08
C LEU A 70 3.69 7.04 -14.19
#